data_6aeee19ad834acc3bd38eda9be6d862f
#
_entry.id   6aeee19ad834acc3bd38eda9be6d862f
#
_cell.length_a   1.000
_cell.length_b   1.000
_cell.length_c   1.000
_cell.angle_alpha   90.00
_cell.angle_beta   90.00
_cell.angle_gamma   90.00
#
_symmetry.space_group_name_H-M   'P 1'
#
loop_
_entity.id
_entity.type
_entity.pdbx_description
1 polymer ?
#
loop_
_entity_poly.entity_id
_entity_poly.type
_entity_poly.pdbx_seq_one_letter_code
_entity_poly.pdbx_strand_id
1 'polypeptide(L)'
;MVRVAISMAGICLLVFASLGHVAESAAEEAGPFAYVSVAGAPGDGEQALAAALSRQLAGRGLKPATAFQANVYEVQGTVRLAPAAKGKQSVTIVWVVLAPDGTQLGITRQTKEVRKGSLDKKWGAAAAAAAEDIVKLIPR
;
A
#
# COMPACT_ATOMS: atom_id res chain seq x y z
N MET A 1 -57.94 23.79 48.74
CA MET A 1 -57.46 23.67 48.56
C MET A 1 -56.55 23.22 47.92
N VAL A 2 -55.88 23.13 47.65
CA VAL A 2 -55.00 22.79 47.13
C VAL A 2 -54.37 22.30 46.33
N ARG A 3 -53.74 22.27 45.87
CA ARG A 3 -53.12 21.89 45.12
C ARG A 3 -52.22 21.53 44.63
N VAL A 4 -51.61 21.26 44.16
CA VAL A 4 -50.81 20.73 43.88
C VAL A 4 -50.11 20.64 42.83
N ALA A 5 -49.50 20.90 42.56
CA ALA A 5 -48.72 20.96 41.69
C ALA A 5 -47.86 20.08 41.41
N ILE A 6 -47.66 19.67 40.69
CA ILE A 6 -46.89 18.79 40.39
C ILE A 6 -46.12 18.94 39.41
N SER A 7 -45.36 19.22 39.35
CA SER A 7 -44.44 19.33 38.63
C SER A 7 -43.80 18.26 38.22
N MET A 8 -43.66 17.99 37.41
CA MET A 8 -43.06 17.17 36.92
C MET A 8 -42.23 17.36 36.06
N ALA A 9 -41.55 17.55 36.12
CA ALA A 9 -40.45 17.66 35.69
C ALA A 9 -40.01 16.70 34.83
N GLY A 10 -39.91 16.84 33.94
CA GLY A 10 -39.52 16.06 33.13
C GLY A 10 -38.28 16.02 32.73
N ILE A 11 -37.78 15.44 32.75
CA ILE A 11 -36.64 15.18 32.56
C ILE A 11 -36.24 14.59 31.52
N CYS A 12 -35.84 14.80 30.82
CA CYS A 12 -35.43 14.41 29.85
C CYS A 12 -34.32 14.29 29.47
N LEU A 13 -33.88 13.87 29.35
CA LEU A 13 -32.88 13.63 29.05
C LEU A 13 -32.32 13.19 28.12
N LEU A 14 -31.87 13.11 27.70
CA LEU A 14 -31.23 12.99 27.04
C LEU A 14 -30.27 12.43 26.57
N VAL A 15 -29.88 12.21 26.35
CA VAL A 15 -29.12 11.44 26.08
C VAL A 15 -28.70 11.29 24.87
N PHE A 16 -28.03 11.35 24.43
CA PHE A 16 -27.67 11.17 23.35
C PHE A 16 -26.55 11.09 22.87
N ALA A 17 -26.32 11.11 22.65
CA ALA A 17 -25.32 11.25 22.36
C ALA A 17 -24.41 10.38 21.94
N SER A 18 -23.87 10.16 21.79
CA SER A 18 -22.97 9.25 21.64
C SER A 18 -22.82 8.64 20.43
N LEU A 19 -23.41 8.88 19.58
CA LEU A 19 -23.26 8.24 18.50
C LEU A 19 -22.26 8.64 17.62
N GLY A 20 -21.73 9.54 17.55
CA GLY A 20 -20.87 9.92 16.56
C GLY A 20 -19.51 9.42 16.60
N HIS A 21 -19.12 8.76 17.53
CA HIS A 21 -17.75 8.46 17.65
C HIS A 21 -17.25 7.35 16.79
N VAL A 22 -18.08 6.51 16.40
CA VAL A 22 -17.68 5.37 15.64
C VAL A 22 -17.10 5.72 14.30
N ALA A 23 -17.64 6.70 13.66
CA ALA A 23 -17.19 7.06 12.34
C ALA A 23 -15.76 7.61 12.34
N GLU A 24 -15.37 8.28 13.37
CA GLU A 24 -14.05 8.82 13.41
C GLU A 24 -12.98 7.78 13.51
N SER A 25 -13.22 6.72 14.20
CA SER A 25 -12.24 5.66 14.30
C SER A 25 -11.96 5.03 12.97
N ALA A 26 -12.97 4.84 12.17
CA ALA A 26 -12.78 4.25 10.87
C ALA A 26 -11.96 5.15 9.96
N ALA A 27 -12.16 6.44 10.05
CA ALA A 27 -11.40 7.36 9.23
C ALA A 27 -9.93 7.40 9.59
N GLU A 28 -9.61 7.26 10.85
CA GLU A 28 -8.23 7.27 11.28
C GLU A 28 -7.47 6.06 10.81
N GLU A 29 -8.15 4.94 10.61
CA GLU A 29 -7.48 3.76 10.14
C GLU A 29 -7.23 3.76 8.67
N ALA A 30 -7.74 4.76 7.98
CA ALA A 30 -7.57 4.80 6.56
C ALA A 30 -6.23 5.41 6.16
N GLY A 31 -5.15 4.93 6.66
CA GLY A 31 -3.85 5.46 6.28
C GLY A 31 -3.63 5.37 4.78
N PRO A 32 -2.49 5.82 4.28
CA PRO A 32 -2.24 5.79 2.85
C PRO A 32 -2.23 4.36 2.32
N PHE A 33 -2.80 4.19 1.15
CA PHE A 33 -2.86 2.91 0.48
C PHE A 33 -1.99 2.92 -0.75
N ALA A 34 -1.43 1.78 -1.09
CA ALA A 34 -0.63 1.61 -2.29
C ALA A 34 -1.11 0.40 -3.08
N TYR A 35 -1.32 0.60 -4.36
CA TYR A 35 -1.65 -0.47 -5.29
C TYR A 35 -0.38 -0.80 -6.07
N VAL A 36 0.05 -2.04 -6.01
CA VAL A 36 1.28 -2.49 -6.66
C VAL A 36 0.93 -3.35 -7.87
N SER A 37 1.48 -2.99 -9.00
CA SER A 37 1.37 -3.80 -10.21
C SER A 37 2.76 -4.07 -10.77
N VAL A 38 2.96 -5.24 -11.33
CA VAL A 38 4.25 -5.65 -11.88
C VAL A 38 4.02 -6.28 -13.24
N ALA A 39 4.88 -5.97 -14.17
CA ALA A 39 4.86 -6.54 -15.50
C ALA A 39 6.26 -7.01 -15.89
N GLY A 40 6.33 -8.01 -16.75
CA GLY A 40 7.59 -8.46 -17.33
C GLY A 40 8.31 -9.56 -16.58
N ALA A 41 7.84 -9.96 -15.43
CA ALA A 41 8.48 -11.04 -14.69
C ALA A 41 8.03 -12.40 -15.26
N PRO A 42 8.92 -13.38 -15.29
CA PRO A 42 8.58 -14.70 -15.83
C PRO A 42 7.70 -15.51 -14.87
N GLY A 43 6.88 -16.36 -15.42
CA GLY A 43 6.04 -17.26 -14.65
C GLY A 43 5.12 -16.51 -13.71
N ASP A 44 5.10 -16.90 -12.45
CA ASP A 44 4.29 -16.25 -11.45
C ASP A 44 4.98 -15.05 -10.81
N GLY A 45 6.12 -14.65 -11.37
CA GLY A 45 6.93 -13.58 -10.79
C GLY A 45 6.24 -12.25 -10.64
N GLU A 46 5.34 -11.94 -11.56
CA GLU A 46 4.62 -10.66 -11.46
C GLU A 46 3.78 -10.61 -10.19
N GLN A 47 3.02 -11.65 -9.92
CA GLN A 47 2.19 -11.73 -8.74
C GLN A 47 3.04 -11.87 -7.48
N ALA A 48 4.08 -12.68 -7.55
CA ALA A 48 4.94 -12.91 -6.40
C ALA A 48 5.67 -11.64 -5.97
N LEU A 49 6.18 -10.88 -6.93
CA LEU A 49 6.88 -9.64 -6.63
C LEU A 49 5.91 -8.58 -6.12
N ALA A 50 4.74 -8.47 -6.75
CA ALA A 50 3.73 -7.51 -6.29
C ALA A 50 3.28 -7.82 -4.87
N ALA A 51 3.05 -9.09 -4.55
CA ALA A 51 2.66 -9.49 -3.22
C ALA A 51 3.77 -9.23 -2.21
N ALA A 52 5.01 -9.55 -2.57
CA ALA A 52 6.14 -9.33 -1.68
C ALA A 52 6.34 -7.84 -1.39
N LEU A 53 6.23 -7.01 -2.43
CA LEU A 53 6.37 -5.57 -2.24
C LEU A 53 5.22 -5.01 -1.40
N SER A 54 3.99 -5.47 -1.66
CA SER A 54 2.85 -5.02 -0.87
C SER A 54 3.04 -5.31 0.62
N ARG A 55 3.56 -6.48 0.94
CA ARG A 55 3.85 -6.82 2.34
C ARG A 55 4.92 -5.93 2.93
N GLN A 56 5.97 -5.64 2.17
CA GLN A 56 7.03 -4.76 2.65
C GLN A 56 6.54 -3.33 2.86
N LEU A 57 5.71 -2.84 1.95
CA LEU A 57 5.12 -1.51 2.09
C LEU A 57 4.17 -1.45 3.29
N ALA A 58 3.39 -2.49 3.49
CA ALA A 58 2.49 -2.56 4.65
C ALA A 58 3.26 -2.45 5.96
N GLY A 59 4.41 -3.11 6.05
CA GLY A 59 5.25 -3.01 7.22
C GLY A 59 5.84 -1.61 7.44
N ARG A 60 5.75 -0.76 6.44
CA ARG A 60 6.25 0.61 6.52
C ARG A 60 5.13 1.65 6.54
N GLY A 61 3.90 1.21 6.77
CA GLY A 61 2.77 2.12 6.92
C GLY A 61 1.94 2.37 5.68
N LEU A 62 2.24 1.71 4.56
CA LEU A 62 1.47 1.83 3.34
C LEU A 62 0.60 0.59 3.18
N LYS A 63 -0.67 0.72 3.43
CA LYS A 63 -1.59 -0.41 3.39
C LYS A 63 -1.78 -0.90 1.96
N PRO A 64 -1.88 -2.20 1.74
CA PRO A 64 -2.09 -2.70 0.40
C PRO A 64 -3.51 -2.42 -0.08
N ALA A 65 -3.62 -1.97 -1.33
CA ALA A 65 -4.91 -1.82 -1.99
C ALA A 65 -5.06 -2.96 -3.00
N THR A 66 -6.26 -3.49 -3.11
CA THR A 66 -6.51 -4.60 -4.01
C THR A 66 -6.85 -4.14 -5.43
N ALA A 67 -7.16 -2.87 -5.58
CA ALA A 67 -7.49 -2.31 -6.87
C ALA A 67 -7.11 -0.84 -6.90
N PHE A 68 -6.92 -0.33 -8.10
CA PHE A 68 -6.64 1.09 -8.26
C PHE A 68 -7.92 1.88 -7.97
N GLN A 69 -7.84 2.81 -7.07
CA GLN A 69 -8.97 3.64 -6.66
C GLN A 69 -8.47 5.05 -6.40
N ALA A 70 -9.41 5.98 -6.27
CA ALA A 70 -9.06 7.32 -5.84
C ALA A 70 -8.40 7.26 -4.47
N ASN A 71 -7.46 8.13 -4.22
CA ASN A 71 -6.73 8.20 -2.96
C ASN A 71 -5.75 7.06 -2.72
N VAL A 72 -5.35 6.37 -3.76
CA VAL A 72 -4.38 5.28 -3.67
C VAL A 72 -3.14 5.65 -4.46
N TYR A 73 -1.98 5.47 -3.87
CA TYR A 73 -0.73 5.60 -4.60
C TYR A 73 -0.57 4.38 -5.50
N GLU A 74 -0.04 4.58 -6.67
CA GLU A 74 0.20 3.50 -7.59
C GLU A 74 1.69 3.25 -7.72
N VAL A 75 2.09 1.99 -7.57
CA VAL A 75 3.48 1.58 -7.71
C VAL A 75 3.54 0.60 -8.86
N GLN A 76 4.12 1.03 -9.97
CA GLN A 76 4.22 0.23 -11.17
C GLN A 76 5.63 -0.31 -11.31
N GLY A 77 5.78 -1.60 -11.36
CA GLY A 77 7.07 -2.25 -11.55
C GLY A 77 7.18 -2.89 -12.92
N THR A 78 8.33 -2.73 -13.53
CA THR A 78 8.64 -3.39 -14.79
C THR A 78 9.92 -4.19 -14.59
N VAL A 79 9.85 -5.48 -14.90
CA VAL A 79 10.99 -6.38 -14.77
C VAL A 79 11.55 -6.66 -16.16
N ARG A 80 12.84 -6.54 -16.31
CA ARG A 80 13.52 -6.86 -17.55
C ARG A 80 14.65 -7.82 -17.26
N LEU A 81 14.73 -8.84 -18.07
CA LEU A 81 15.78 -9.84 -17.98
C LEU A 81 16.69 -9.72 -19.18
N ALA A 82 17.97 -9.86 -18.97
CA ALA A 82 18.95 -9.81 -20.02
C ALA A 82 20.04 -10.87 -19.76
N PRO A 83 20.64 -11.41 -20.81
CA PRO A 83 21.75 -12.34 -20.63
C PRO A 83 22.90 -11.62 -19.90
N ALA A 84 23.60 -12.36 -19.07
CA ALA A 84 24.77 -11.87 -18.37
C ALA A 84 25.89 -12.89 -18.53
N ALA A 85 26.80 -12.94 -17.59
CA ALA A 85 27.87 -13.91 -17.64
C ALA A 85 27.31 -15.34 -17.71
N LYS A 86 28.15 -16.28 -18.08
CA LYS A 86 27.76 -17.66 -18.28
C LYS A 86 26.95 -18.21 -17.11
N GLY A 87 25.75 -18.71 -17.41
CA GLY A 87 24.87 -19.26 -16.39
C GLY A 87 24.16 -18.24 -15.54
N LYS A 88 24.32 -16.94 -15.84
CA LYS A 88 23.67 -15.87 -15.09
C LYS A 88 22.79 -15.02 -15.99
N GLN A 89 21.91 -14.26 -15.37
CA GLN A 89 21.11 -13.26 -16.06
C GLN A 89 21.06 -12.00 -15.22
N SER A 90 20.89 -10.90 -15.91
CA SER A 90 20.75 -9.60 -15.26
C SER A 90 19.27 -9.30 -15.12
N VAL A 91 18.86 -8.89 -13.94
CA VAL A 91 17.49 -8.52 -13.66
C VAL A 91 17.47 -7.04 -13.36
N THR A 92 16.68 -6.30 -14.11
CA THR A 92 16.47 -4.88 -13.84
C THR A 92 15.00 -4.68 -13.51
N ILE A 93 14.74 -4.06 -12.39
CA ILE A 93 13.39 -3.72 -11.97
C ILE A 93 13.31 -2.21 -11.86
N VAL A 94 12.36 -1.63 -12.56
CA VAL A 94 12.12 -0.20 -12.52
C VAL A 94 10.76 0.01 -11.86
N TRP A 95 10.74 0.85 -10.85
CA TRP A 95 9.50 1.18 -10.15
C TRP A 95 9.16 2.63 -10.40
N VAL A 96 7.95 2.87 -10.85
CA VAL A 96 7.41 4.21 -11.02
C VAL A 96 6.35 4.40 -9.95
N VAL A 97 6.46 5.48 -9.19
CA VAL A 97 5.53 5.77 -8.11
C VAL A 97 4.68 6.96 -8.50
N LEU A 98 3.38 6.77 -8.49
CA LEU A 98 2.42 7.81 -8.84
C LEU A 98 1.58 8.18 -7.63
N ALA A 99 1.31 9.46 -7.48
CA ALA A 99 0.40 9.96 -6.47
C ALA A 99 -1.04 9.63 -6.84
N PRO A 100 -1.98 9.75 -5.90
CA PRO A 100 -3.40 9.49 -6.22
C PRO A 100 -3.97 10.33 -7.36
N ASP A 101 -3.41 11.51 -7.59
CA ASP A 101 -3.85 12.37 -8.68
C ASP A 101 -3.15 12.05 -10.01
N GLY A 102 -2.32 11.01 -10.05
CA GLY A 102 -1.61 10.62 -11.25
C GLY A 102 -0.24 11.27 -11.41
N THR A 103 0.15 12.17 -10.54
CA THR A 103 1.44 12.83 -10.63
C THR A 103 2.56 11.83 -10.33
N GLN A 104 3.57 11.79 -11.17
CA GLN A 104 4.71 10.92 -10.92
C GLN A 104 5.57 11.49 -9.80
N LEU A 105 5.73 10.72 -8.74
CA LEU A 105 6.54 11.15 -7.62
C LEU A 105 8.00 10.81 -7.79
N GLY A 106 8.30 9.75 -8.51
CA GLY A 106 9.67 9.38 -8.77
C GLY A 106 9.80 8.00 -9.37
N ILE A 107 11.03 7.65 -9.69
CA ILE A 107 11.37 6.37 -10.29
C ILE A 107 12.55 5.80 -9.52
N THR A 108 12.48 4.52 -9.18
CA THR A 108 13.63 3.82 -8.63
C THR A 108 14.00 2.68 -9.56
N ARG A 109 15.26 2.31 -9.53
CA ARG A 109 15.76 1.25 -10.39
C ARG A 109 16.70 0.35 -9.61
N GLN A 110 16.54 -0.95 -9.83
CA GLN A 110 17.41 -1.95 -9.23
C GLN A 110 17.94 -2.83 -10.33
N THR A 111 19.22 -3.18 -10.28
CA THR A 111 19.82 -4.13 -11.21
C THR A 111 20.62 -5.14 -10.42
N LYS A 112 20.45 -6.41 -10.72
CA LYS A 112 21.19 -7.45 -10.03
C LYS A 112 21.41 -8.62 -10.96
N GLU A 113 22.56 -9.26 -10.84
CA GLU A 113 22.81 -10.51 -11.55
C GLU A 113 22.40 -11.68 -10.67
N VAL A 114 21.73 -12.63 -11.25
CA VAL A 114 21.29 -13.84 -10.56
C VAL A 114 21.54 -15.03 -11.44
N ARG A 115 21.52 -16.22 -10.85
CA ARG A 115 21.60 -17.43 -11.63
C ARG A 115 20.38 -17.57 -12.50
N LYS A 116 20.59 -18.05 -13.71
CA LYS A 116 19.48 -18.26 -14.62
C LYS A 116 18.49 -19.25 -14.01
N GLY A 117 17.24 -18.87 -13.94
CA GLY A 117 16.17 -19.70 -13.36
C GLY A 117 15.99 -19.56 -11.86
N SER A 118 16.81 -18.77 -11.17
CA SER A 118 16.69 -18.65 -9.72
C SER A 118 15.65 -17.65 -9.26
N LEU A 119 15.05 -16.92 -10.20
CA LEU A 119 14.11 -15.88 -9.86
C LEU A 119 12.74 -16.36 -9.41
N ASP A 120 12.41 -17.60 -9.74
CA ASP A 120 11.06 -18.09 -9.50
C ASP A 120 10.65 -18.10 -8.03
N LYS A 121 11.59 -17.92 -7.11
CA LYS A 121 11.29 -18.05 -5.69
C LYS A 121 11.89 -17.01 -4.78
N LYS A 122 12.56 -15.98 -5.32
CA LYS A 122 13.31 -15.08 -4.44
C LYS A 122 13.06 -13.60 -4.70
N TRP A 123 11.85 -13.22 -4.68
CA TRP A 123 11.53 -11.80 -4.87
C TRP A 123 11.59 -10.99 -3.58
N GLY A 124 11.72 -11.65 -2.42
CA GLY A 124 11.67 -10.96 -1.14
C GLY A 124 12.72 -9.90 -0.94
N ALA A 125 13.98 -10.21 -1.28
CA ALA A 125 15.05 -9.24 -1.10
C ALA A 125 14.90 -8.03 -2.02
N ALA A 126 14.48 -8.27 -3.26
CA ALA A 126 14.23 -7.19 -4.20
C ALA A 126 13.08 -6.30 -3.72
N ALA A 127 12.04 -6.92 -3.20
CA ALA A 127 10.89 -6.18 -2.67
C ALA A 127 11.28 -5.34 -1.46
N ALA A 128 12.10 -5.87 -0.56
CA ALA A 128 12.53 -5.12 0.61
C ALA A 128 13.34 -3.88 0.23
N ALA A 129 14.28 -4.04 -0.70
CA ALA A 129 15.08 -2.91 -1.15
C ALA A 129 14.22 -1.88 -1.88
N ALA A 130 13.30 -2.34 -2.71
CA ALA A 130 12.39 -1.44 -3.42
C ALA A 130 11.52 -0.66 -2.45
N ALA A 131 11.01 -1.33 -1.42
CA ALA A 131 10.12 -0.69 -0.47
C ALA A 131 10.81 0.47 0.24
N GLU A 132 12.07 0.32 0.60
CA GLU A 132 12.80 1.41 1.23
C GLU A 132 12.87 2.65 0.35
N ASP A 133 13.17 2.45 -0.92
CA ASP A 133 13.26 3.57 -1.85
C ASP A 133 11.90 4.17 -2.17
N ILE A 134 10.89 3.33 -2.33
CA ILE A 134 9.56 3.79 -2.67
C ILE A 134 8.96 4.64 -1.55
N VAL A 135 9.14 4.20 -0.31
CA VAL A 135 8.60 4.94 0.84
C VAL A 135 9.18 6.34 0.93
N LYS A 136 10.42 6.52 0.51
CA LYS A 136 11.03 7.84 0.51
C LYS A 136 10.41 8.79 -0.50
N LEU A 137 9.77 8.26 -1.53
CA LEU A 137 9.14 9.06 -2.56
C LEU A 137 7.72 9.49 -2.17
N ILE A 138 7.14 8.83 -1.21
CA ILE A 138 5.75 9.10 -0.80
C ILE A 138 5.76 10.06 0.37
N PRO A 139 5.10 11.21 0.24
CA PRO A 139 5.07 12.17 1.33
C PRO A 139 4.25 11.65 2.50
N ARG A 140 4.67 12.02 3.69
CA ARG A 140 3.98 11.66 4.93
C ARG A 140 3.64 12.87 5.76
#